data_9bc1240fdb09e11ad88d3ec06328b516
#
_entry.id   9bc1240fdb09e11ad88d3ec06328b516
#
_cell.length_a   1.000
_cell.length_b   1.000
_cell.length_c   1.000
_cell.angle_alpha   90.00
_cell.angle_beta   90.00
_cell.angle_gamma   90.00
#
_symmetry.space_group_name_H-M   'P 1'
#
loop_
_entity.id
_entity.type
_entity.pdbx_description
1 polymer ?
#
loop_
_entity_poly.entity_id
_entity_poly.type
_entity_poly.pdbx_seq_one_letter_code
_entity_poly.pdbx_strand_id
1 'polypeptide(L)'
;MRSEKCAMPKGLDMALRIRWALRQRCFSDAASHRPIRCNRWKGRISMQVITIVQTKGGSGKTTSAMLIASAALEAGRKVTLIDGDVNAQLGRWRDSFELAAWDAIPKPAWPAALTILSPPETVDGLLDLLEAEEAAGTDLTVLDTRPGTHADTEDFCLISDLVLIPARPLYAEWEMTHRAVLWMDDLRQSIAAGERFPEVRVLVIDAGPKVIDAATREGGLSLLPKRDQDVLREILRLDHLDVIVPHSRILEQFGFHGPLGPARAANQQAPGGRLMAEAIARQLEVAALLLAGIDAVVPR
;
A
#
# COMPACT_ATOMS: atom_id res chain seq x y z
N MET A 1 -0.99 41.87 2.19
CA MET A 1 0.23 41.46 2.93
C MET A 1 1.05 40.57 2.01
N ARG A 2 2.28 40.94 1.70
CA ARG A 2 3.17 40.15 0.81
C ARG A 2 3.72 39.00 1.63
N SER A 3 3.54 37.75 1.15
CA SER A 3 4.15 36.58 1.78
C SER A 3 5.69 36.68 1.62
N GLU A 4 6.39 36.89 2.71
CA GLU A 4 7.84 36.75 2.73
C GLU A 4 8.17 35.30 2.42
N LYS A 5 8.75 35.06 1.23
CA LYS A 5 9.35 33.76 0.90
C LYS A 5 10.54 33.56 1.83
N CYS A 6 10.38 32.70 2.81
CA CYS A 6 11.49 32.34 3.70
C CYS A 6 12.66 31.80 2.87
N ALA A 7 13.84 32.37 3.00
CA ALA A 7 15.03 31.94 2.24
C ALA A 7 15.58 30.63 2.80
N MET A 8 16.02 29.74 1.92
CA MET A 8 16.61 28.45 2.30
C MET A 8 17.86 28.65 3.18
N PRO A 9 17.97 28.02 4.36
CA PRO A 9 19.16 28.09 5.18
C PRO A 9 20.39 27.55 4.46
N LYS A 10 21.53 28.27 4.56
CA LYS A 10 22.80 27.85 3.98
C LYS A 10 23.40 26.72 4.82
N GLY A 11 23.91 25.64 4.17
CA GLY A 11 24.61 24.55 4.88
C GLY A 11 23.80 23.27 5.09
N LEU A 12 22.58 23.19 4.59
CA LEU A 12 21.78 21.96 4.65
C LEU A 12 22.36 20.90 3.67
N ASP A 13 22.37 19.65 4.11
CA ASP A 13 22.62 18.51 3.22
C ASP A 13 21.50 18.36 2.18
N MET A 14 21.69 17.47 1.20
CA MET A 14 20.75 17.32 0.09
C MET A 14 19.36 16.88 0.56
N ALA A 15 19.27 16.03 1.60
CA ALA A 15 17.99 15.55 2.15
C ALA A 15 17.25 16.69 2.86
N LEU A 16 17.94 17.50 3.65
CA LEU A 16 17.37 18.67 4.33
C LEU A 16 16.97 19.77 3.33
N ARG A 17 17.70 19.94 2.24
CA ARG A 17 17.31 20.87 1.15
C ARG A 17 16.03 20.44 0.45
N ILE A 18 15.89 19.14 0.18
CA ILE A 18 14.68 18.56 -0.43
C ILE A 18 13.50 18.70 0.56
N ARG A 19 13.67 18.37 1.85
CA ARG A 19 12.67 18.57 2.89
C ARG A 19 12.19 20.02 2.97
N TRP A 20 13.12 20.97 2.94
CA TRP A 20 12.78 22.39 3.00
C TRP A 20 12.00 22.85 1.76
N ALA A 21 12.44 22.47 0.55
CA ALA A 21 11.79 22.83 -0.71
C ALA A 21 10.39 22.23 -0.85
N LEU A 22 10.19 21.01 -0.35
CA LEU A 22 8.90 20.32 -0.38
C LEU A 22 7.91 20.94 0.62
N ARG A 23 8.34 21.26 1.84
CA ARG A 23 7.50 22.00 2.81
C ARG A 23 6.95 23.32 2.24
N GLN A 24 7.76 24.08 1.51
CA GLN A 24 7.31 25.35 0.91
C GLN A 24 6.23 25.16 -0.18
N ARG A 25 6.17 23.99 -0.83
CA ARG A 25 5.17 23.70 -1.88
C ARG A 25 3.86 23.13 -1.33
N CYS A 26 3.89 22.39 -0.23
CA CYS A 26 2.69 21.82 0.39
C CYS A 26 1.80 22.85 1.09
N PHE A 27 2.35 24.02 1.50
CA PHE A 27 1.59 25.06 2.22
C PHE A 27 0.62 25.88 1.36
N SER A 28 0.56 25.70 0.03
CA SER A 28 -0.30 26.53 -0.82
C SER A 28 -1.75 26.06 -0.94
N ASP A 29 -2.07 24.80 -0.61
CA ASP A 29 -3.40 24.20 -0.88
C ASP A 29 -4.22 23.79 0.36
N ALA A 30 -3.67 23.95 1.58
CA ALA A 30 -4.24 23.40 2.83
C ALA A 30 -5.22 24.33 3.58
N ALA A 31 -5.98 25.19 2.89
CA ALA A 31 -6.72 26.28 3.57
C ALA A 31 -8.21 26.03 3.87
N SER A 32 -8.74 24.81 3.96
CA SER A 32 -10.20 24.65 4.25
C SER A 32 -10.68 23.41 4.98
N HIS A 33 -9.83 22.58 5.61
CA HIS A 33 -10.34 21.38 6.27
C HIS A 33 -10.42 21.50 7.79
N ARG A 34 -11.62 21.20 8.35
CA ARG A 34 -11.80 20.98 9.78
C ARG A 34 -11.30 19.56 10.10
N PRO A 35 -10.47 19.38 11.14
CA PRO A 35 -10.03 18.04 11.53
C PRO A 35 -11.25 17.17 11.88
N ILE A 36 -11.31 15.98 11.32
CA ILE A 36 -12.33 15.00 11.65
C ILE A 36 -12.14 14.66 13.12
N ARG A 37 -13.23 14.78 13.90
CA ARG A 37 -13.23 14.27 15.26
C ARG A 37 -13.34 12.74 15.20
N CYS A 38 -12.23 12.06 15.17
CA CYS A 38 -12.12 10.59 15.18
C CYS A 38 -12.61 9.95 16.48
N ASN A 39 -13.43 10.67 17.28
CA ASN A 39 -13.95 10.21 18.56
C ASN A 39 -14.91 9.01 18.48
N ARG A 40 -15.50 8.75 17.30
CA ARG A 40 -16.44 7.61 17.10
C ARG A 40 -15.69 6.27 16.96
N TRP A 41 -14.44 6.32 16.50
CA TRP A 41 -13.61 5.14 16.19
C TRP A 41 -12.84 4.56 17.40
N LYS A 42 -12.95 5.14 18.58
CA LYS A 42 -12.23 4.69 19.77
C LYS A 42 -12.73 3.33 20.27
N GLY A 43 -12.01 2.28 19.91
CA GLY A 43 -11.96 1.04 20.68
C GLY A 43 -13.01 -0.02 20.37
N ARG A 44 -13.53 -0.13 19.16
CA ARG A 44 -14.63 -1.07 18.86
C ARG A 44 -14.38 -2.10 17.76
N ILE A 45 -13.35 -1.99 16.96
CA ILE A 45 -13.15 -2.91 15.82
C ILE A 45 -11.94 -3.80 16.07
N SER A 46 -12.16 -5.10 16.00
CA SER A 46 -11.14 -6.16 16.00
C SER A 46 -10.61 -6.43 14.58
N MET A 47 -11.36 -6.00 13.56
CA MET A 47 -10.95 -6.07 12.15
C MET A 47 -9.79 -5.12 11.89
N GLN A 48 -8.72 -5.60 11.28
CA GLN A 48 -7.62 -4.76 10.80
C GLN A 48 -8.04 -3.88 9.63
N VAL A 49 -7.69 -2.60 9.65
CA VAL A 49 -7.92 -1.65 8.54
C VAL A 49 -6.59 -1.08 8.06
N ILE A 50 -6.28 -1.26 6.78
CA ILE A 50 -5.05 -0.80 6.15
C ILE A 50 -5.39 0.15 5.00
N THR A 51 -4.78 1.33 4.97
CA THR A 51 -4.88 2.23 3.83
C THR A 51 -3.56 2.28 3.07
N ILE A 52 -3.62 2.18 1.75
CA ILE A 52 -2.44 2.26 0.88
C ILE A 52 -2.47 3.58 0.14
N VAL A 53 -1.45 4.42 0.37
CA VAL A 53 -1.37 5.76 -0.19
C VAL A 53 -0.09 5.99 -0.99
N GLN A 54 -0.18 6.80 -2.02
CA GLN A 54 0.98 7.36 -2.73
C GLN A 54 0.53 8.56 -3.58
N THR A 55 1.38 9.57 -3.65
CA THR A 55 1.07 10.80 -4.40
C THR A 55 1.13 10.63 -5.91
N LYS A 56 1.72 9.54 -6.42
CA LYS A 56 1.88 9.22 -7.85
C LYS A 56 1.05 8.01 -8.27
N GLY A 57 0.55 8.02 -9.50
CA GLY A 57 -0.02 6.84 -10.16
C GLY A 57 1.06 5.82 -10.56
N GLY A 58 0.69 4.53 -10.64
CA GLY A 58 1.61 3.45 -11.04
C GLY A 58 2.67 3.08 -10.00
N SER A 59 2.51 3.50 -8.76
CA SER A 59 3.46 3.26 -7.66
C SER A 59 3.34 1.89 -6.99
N GLY A 60 2.37 1.07 -7.38
CA GLY A 60 2.15 -0.27 -6.82
C GLY A 60 1.08 -0.35 -5.72
N LYS A 61 0.26 0.69 -5.50
CA LYS A 61 -0.82 0.65 -4.49
C LYS A 61 -1.77 -0.52 -4.68
N THR A 62 -2.43 -0.58 -5.82
CA THR A 62 -3.38 -1.65 -6.16
C THR A 62 -2.72 -3.02 -6.16
N THR A 63 -1.48 -3.13 -6.67
CA THR A 63 -0.71 -4.39 -6.62
C THR A 63 -0.45 -4.82 -5.16
N SER A 64 -0.13 -3.88 -4.28
CA SER A 64 0.07 -4.15 -2.85
C SER A 64 -1.24 -4.61 -2.19
N ALA A 65 -2.37 -3.97 -2.51
CA ALA A 65 -3.69 -4.38 -2.00
C ALA A 65 -4.03 -5.82 -2.41
N MET A 66 -3.85 -6.15 -3.69
CA MET A 66 -4.09 -7.51 -4.22
C MET A 66 -3.15 -8.54 -3.58
N LEU A 67 -1.89 -8.18 -3.35
CA LEU A 67 -0.90 -9.07 -2.75
C LEU A 67 -1.24 -9.35 -1.27
N ILE A 68 -1.59 -8.33 -0.51
CA ILE A 68 -2.04 -8.45 0.89
C ILE A 68 -3.30 -9.30 0.97
N ALA A 69 -4.29 -9.05 0.11
CA ALA A 69 -5.51 -9.83 0.05
C ALA A 69 -5.22 -11.32 -0.26
N SER A 70 -4.33 -11.60 -1.21
CA SER A 70 -3.95 -12.99 -1.55
C SER A 70 -3.30 -13.71 -0.35
N ALA A 71 -2.44 -13.03 0.40
CA ALA A 71 -1.81 -13.59 1.60
C ALA A 71 -2.85 -13.85 2.73
N ALA A 72 -3.74 -12.89 2.95
CA ALA A 72 -4.76 -13.00 3.98
C ALA A 72 -5.75 -14.14 3.68
N LEU A 73 -6.15 -14.32 2.42
CA LEU A 73 -6.97 -15.46 1.98
C LEU A 73 -6.27 -16.80 2.21
N GLU A 74 -4.97 -16.92 1.89
CA GLU A 74 -4.18 -18.13 2.18
C GLU A 74 -4.07 -18.40 3.68
N ALA A 75 -4.07 -17.35 4.51
CA ALA A 75 -4.12 -17.46 5.96
C ALA A 75 -5.54 -17.74 6.52
N GLY A 76 -6.53 -17.98 5.65
CA GLY A 76 -7.91 -18.28 6.02
C GLY A 76 -8.72 -17.07 6.49
N ARG A 77 -8.27 -15.83 6.23
CA ARG A 77 -8.97 -14.61 6.61
C ARG A 77 -10.03 -14.24 5.58
N LYS A 78 -11.13 -13.64 6.06
CA LYS A 78 -12.09 -12.94 5.21
C LYS A 78 -11.61 -11.52 4.97
N VAL A 79 -11.59 -11.11 3.70
CA VAL A 79 -10.97 -9.86 3.26
C VAL A 79 -11.97 -8.99 2.50
N THR A 80 -11.99 -7.70 2.80
CA THR A 80 -12.69 -6.70 2.02
C THR A 80 -11.67 -5.71 1.44
N LEU A 81 -11.69 -5.52 0.13
CA LEU A 81 -10.97 -4.46 -0.57
C LEU A 81 -11.93 -3.32 -0.86
N ILE A 82 -11.54 -2.10 -0.52
CA ILE A 82 -12.30 -0.89 -0.86
C ILE A 82 -11.52 -0.13 -1.94
N ASP A 83 -12.13 0.00 -3.12
CA ASP A 83 -11.54 0.63 -4.31
C ASP A 83 -11.85 2.13 -4.32
N GLY A 84 -10.94 2.92 -3.77
CA GLY A 84 -11.04 4.39 -3.72
C GLY A 84 -10.49 5.10 -4.97
N ASP A 85 -10.02 4.37 -5.99
CA ASP A 85 -9.61 4.96 -7.27
C ASP A 85 -10.81 5.08 -8.22
N VAL A 86 -11.01 6.26 -8.78
CA VAL A 86 -12.07 6.53 -9.79
C VAL A 86 -11.97 5.63 -11.03
N ASN A 87 -10.78 5.06 -11.27
CA ASN A 87 -10.55 4.11 -12.35
C ASN A 87 -11.00 2.69 -11.99
N ALA A 88 -11.45 2.43 -10.76
CA ALA A 88 -11.98 1.15 -10.28
C ALA A 88 -11.07 -0.04 -10.65
N GLN A 89 -9.77 0.04 -10.35
CA GLN A 89 -8.81 -0.98 -10.77
C GLN A 89 -9.04 -2.32 -10.08
N LEU A 90 -9.47 -2.34 -8.82
CA LEU A 90 -9.82 -3.57 -8.10
C LEU A 90 -11.10 -4.20 -8.65
N GLY A 91 -12.12 -3.39 -8.98
CA GLY A 91 -13.32 -3.87 -9.67
C GLY A 91 -12.97 -4.49 -11.01
N ARG A 92 -12.14 -3.83 -11.81
CA ARG A 92 -11.63 -4.36 -13.08
C ARG A 92 -10.81 -5.64 -12.91
N TRP A 93 -10.11 -5.81 -11.82
CA TRP A 93 -9.38 -7.04 -11.53
C TRP A 93 -10.31 -8.23 -11.48
N ARG A 94 -11.41 -8.13 -10.74
CA ARG A 94 -12.44 -9.19 -10.71
C ARG A 94 -13.05 -9.41 -12.07
N ASP A 95 -13.47 -8.35 -12.75
CA ASP A 95 -14.13 -8.44 -14.06
C ASP A 95 -13.18 -9.03 -15.12
N SER A 96 -11.92 -8.60 -15.15
CA SER A 96 -10.90 -9.15 -16.06
C SER A 96 -10.62 -10.62 -15.77
N PHE A 97 -10.58 -11.01 -14.50
CA PHE A 97 -10.45 -12.41 -14.11
C PHE A 97 -11.66 -13.22 -14.59
N GLU A 98 -12.89 -12.71 -14.41
CA GLU A 98 -14.11 -13.38 -14.84
C GLU A 98 -14.22 -13.52 -16.36
N LEU A 99 -13.72 -12.55 -17.11
CA LEU A 99 -13.73 -12.51 -18.58
C LEU A 99 -12.54 -13.25 -19.23
N ALA A 100 -11.46 -13.51 -18.48
CA ALA A 100 -10.27 -14.15 -19.04
C ALA A 100 -10.59 -15.53 -19.63
N ALA A 101 -10.11 -15.77 -20.85
CA ALA A 101 -10.14 -17.09 -21.44
C ALA A 101 -9.01 -17.94 -20.84
N TRP A 102 -9.37 -19.09 -20.28
CA TRP A 102 -8.44 -20.03 -19.65
C TRP A 102 -8.34 -21.31 -20.47
N ASP A 103 -8.00 -21.18 -21.75
CA ASP A 103 -8.06 -22.28 -22.71
C ASP A 103 -7.29 -23.56 -22.32
N ALA A 104 -6.23 -23.41 -21.54
CA ALA A 104 -5.37 -24.52 -21.13
C ALA A 104 -5.42 -24.84 -19.63
N ILE A 105 -6.05 -24.00 -18.81
CA ILE A 105 -6.04 -24.12 -17.33
C ILE A 105 -7.47 -23.96 -16.82
N PRO A 106 -7.96 -24.87 -15.95
CA PRO A 106 -9.27 -24.68 -15.31
C PRO A 106 -9.31 -23.35 -14.55
N LYS A 107 -10.29 -22.52 -14.86
CA LYS A 107 -10.51 -21.24 -14.18
C LYS A 107 -10.94 -21.52 -12.74
N PRO A 108 -10.20 -21.02 -11.74
CA PRO A 108 -10.62 -21.15 -10.35
C PRO A 108 -11.86 -20.27 -10.08
N ALA A 109 -12.68 -20.67 -9.10
CA ALA A 109 -13.76 -19.81 -8.64
C ALA A 109 -13.20 -18.58 -7.90
N TRP A 110 -13.88 -17.43 -8.02
CA TRP A 110 -13.58 -16.28 -7.18
C TRP A 110 -13.82 -16.63 -5.70
N PRO A 111 -12.88 -16.35 -4.79
CA PRO A 111 -13.04 -16.73 -3.38
C PRO A 111 -14.21 -16.01 -2.73
N ALA A 112 -15.12 -16.74 -2.11
CA ALA A 112 -16.26 -16.17 -1.35
C ALA A 112 -15.78 -15.31 -0.14
N ALA A 113 -14.56 -15.55 0.34
CA ALA A 113 -13.94 -14.78 1.41
C ALA A 113 -13.31 -13.46 0.94
N LEU A 114 -13.40 -13.10 -0.35
CA LEU A 114 -12.91 -11.84 -0.90
C LEU A 114 -14.04 -10.99 -1.47
N THR A 115 -14.29 -9.85 -0.84
CA THR A 115 -15.25 -8.85 -1.29
C THR A 115 -14.51 -7.63 -1.85
N ILE A 116 -15.03 -7.02 -2.91
CA ILE A 116 -14.54 -5.73 -3.44
C ILE A 116 -15.71 -4.76 -3.44
N LEU A 117 -15.54 -3.62 -2.78
CA LEU A 117 -16.54 -2.58 -2.61
C LEU A 117 -16.02 -1.23 -3.08
N SER A 118 -16.92 -0.33 -3.45
CA SER A 118 -16.61 1.09 -3.63
C SER A 118 -16.79 1.84 -2.31
N PRO A 119 -16.00 2.88 -2.01
CA PRO A 119 -16.18 3.67 -0.81
C PRO A 119 -17.47 4.48 -0.92
N PRO A 120 -18.18 4.73 0.20
CA PRO A 120 -19.27 5.69 0.24
C PRO A 120 -18.75 7.12 0.07
N GLU A 121 -19.68 8.06 -0.26
CA GLU A 121 -19.33 9.45 -0.51
C GLU A 121 -18.93 10.25 0.76
N THR A 122 -19.25 9.71 1.94
CA THR A 122 -19.02 10.38 3.22
C THR A 122 -18.21 9.53 4.18
N VAL A 123 -17.49 10.19 5.08
CA VAL A 123 -16.73 9.51 6.14
C VAL A 123 -17.65 8.72 7.08
N ASP A 124 -18.79 9.27 7.45
CA ASP A 124 -19.76 8.55 8.30
C ASP A 124 -20.27 7.28 7.60
N GLY A 125 -20.55 7.36 6.30
CA GLY A 125 -20.91 6.17 5.51
C GLY A 125 -19.78 5.14 5.44
N LEU A 126 -18.51 5.59 5.39
CA LEU A 126 -17.37 4.67 5.41
C LEU A 126 -17.24 4.00 6.78
N LEU A 127 -17.44 4.71 7.87
CA LEU A 127 -17.46 4.13 9.22
C LEU A 127 -18.59 3.09 9.36
N ASP A 128 -19.79 3.42 8.88
CA ASP A 128 -20.94 2.49 8.89
C ASP A 128 -20.65 1.24 8.03
N LEU A 129 -19.96 1.39 6.89
CA LEU A 129 -19.53 0.29 6.04
C LEU A 129 -18.53 -0.62 6.77
N LEU A 130 -17.52 -0.05 7.43
CA LEU A 130 -16.52 -0.83 8.17
C LEU A 130 -17.13 -1.56 9.36
N GLU A 131 -18.07 -0.94 10.09
CA GLU A 131 -18.84 -1.59 11.17
C GLU A 131 -19.68 -2.77 10.61
N ALA A 132 -20.27 -2.61 9.44
CA ALA A 132 -21.04 -3.68 8.78
C ALA A 132 -20.14 -4.84 8.33
N GLU A 133 -18.96 -4.55 7.78
CA GLU A 133 -17.99 -5.56 7.38
C GLU A 133 -17.43 -6.34 8.58
N GLU A 134 -17.15 -5.67 9.69
CA GLU A 134 -16.75 -6.34 10.91
C GLU A 134 -17.86 -7.26 11.45
N ALA A 135 -19.11 -6.76 11.49
CA ALA A 135 -20.27 -7.56 11.90
C ALA A 135 -20.50 -8.76 10.97
N ALA A 136 -20.13 -8.65 9.70
CA ALA A 136 -20.16 -9.74 8.74
C ALA A 136 -18.99 -10.74 8.90
N GLY A 137 -18.07 -10.49 9.85
CA GLY A 137 -16.92 -11.35 10.15
C GLY A 137 -15.73 -11.14 9.21
N THR A 138 -15.58 -9.96 8.62
CA THR A 138 -14.37 -9.59 7.88
C THR A 138 -13.20 -9.41 8.86
N ASP A 139 -12.05 -10.03 8.56
CA ASP A 139 -10.84 -9.99 9.40
C ASP A 139 -9.90 -8.83 9.01
N LEU A 140 -9.92 -8.45 7.73
CA LEU A 140 -9.03 -7.46 7.15
C LEU A 140 -9.75 -6.63 6.10
N THR A 141 -9.69 -5.31 6.23
CA THR A 141 -10.09 -4.38 5.17
C THR A 141 -8.87 -3.63 4.65
N VAL A 142 -8.71 -3.55 3.32
CA VAL A 142 -7.65 -2.79 2.66
C VAL A 142 -8.30 -1.72 1.77
N LEU A 143 -7.96 -0.46 2.04
CA LEU A 143 -8.39 0.69 1.23
C LEU A 143 -7.29 1.03 0.22
N ASP A 144 -7.58 0.81 -1.07
CA ASP A 144 -6.72 1.25 -2.18
C ASP A 144 -7.14 2.65 -2.59
N THR A 145 -6.25 3.63 -2.46
CA THR A 145 -6.59 5.03 -2.68
C THR A 145 -6.22 5.50 -4.08
N ARG A 146 -6.90 6.53 -4.55
CA ARG A 146 -6.47 7.27 -5.74
C ARG A 146 -5.11 7.95 -5.49
N PRO A 147 -4.33 8.24 -6.56
CA PRO A 147 -3.09 9.01 -6.44
C PRO A 147 -3.35 10.43 -5.96
N GLY A 148 -2.44 10.97 -5.16
CA GLY A 148 -2.50 12.36 -4.71
C GLY A 148 -2.83 12.52 -3.23
N THR A 149 -2.84 13.77 -2.78
CA THR A 149 -3.17 14.18 -1.41
C THR A 149 -4.58 14.77 -1.42
N HIS A 150 -5.58 13.96 -1.18
CA HIS A 150 -6.98 14.37 -1.19
C HIS A 150 -7.59 14.23 0.20
N ALA A 151 -8.59 15.06 0.51
CA ALA A 151 -9.25 15.06 1.80
C ALA A 151 -9.87 13.71 2.18
N ASP A 152 -10.56 13.08 1.24
CA ASP A 152 -11.10 11.72 1.41
C ASP A 152 -10.01 10.67 1.67
N THR A 153 -8.82 10.84 1.08
CA THR A 153 -7.67 9.98 1.35
C THR A 153 -7.11 10.20 2.77
N GLU A 154 -7.14 11.45 3.27
CA GLU A 154 -6.78 11.76 4.67
C GLU A 154 -7.75 11.07 5.64
N ASP A 155 -9.04 11.12 5.32
CA ASP A 155 -10.07 10.43 6.10
C ASP A 155 -9.81 8.92 6.16
N PHE A 156 -9.48 8.30 5.03
CA PHE A 156 -9.10 6.87 4.97
C PHE A 156 -7.86 6.58 5.82
N CYS A 157 -6.85 7.46 5.80
CA CYS A 157 -5.68 7.30 6.64
C CYS A 157 -6.05 7.33 8.13
N LEU A 158 -6.84 8.34 8.55
CA LEU A 158 -7.14 8.57 9.97
C LEU A 158 -8.00 7.46 10.61
N ILE A 159 -8.79 6.73 9.83
CA ILE A 159 -9.58 5.59 10.34
C ILE A 159 -8.82 4.26 10.32
N SER A 160 -7.63 4.22 9.73
CA SER A 160 -6.85 2.99 9.58
C SER A 160 -6.00 2.68 10.81
N ASP A 161 -5.61 1.41 10.93
CA ASP A 161 -4.59 0.95 11.87
C ASP A 161 -3.20 1.18 11.31
N LEU A 162 -3.04 1.00 9.99
CA LEU A 162 -1.78 1.11 9.27
C LEU A 162 -1.99 1.85 7.95
N VAL A 163 -1.10 2.79 7.67
CA VAL A 163 -0.92 3.40 6.36
C VAL A 163 0.33 2.83 5.72
N LEU A 164 0.20 2.21 4.54
CA LEU A 164 1.30 1.73 3.73
C LEU A 164 1.62 2.69 2.59
N ILE A 165 2.90 2.98 2.42
CA ILE A 165 3.42 3.82 1.33
C ILE A 165 4.29 2.96 0.42
N PRO A 166 3.78 2.43 -0.70
CA PRO A 166 4.59 1.69 -1.66
C PRO A 166 5.71 2.57 -2.23
N ALA A 167 6.94 2.06 -2.21
CA ALA A 167 8.13 2.75 -2.67
C ALA A 167 8.90 1.88 -3.66
N ARG A 168 8.98 2.30 -4.92
CA ARG A 168 9.91 1.69 -5.86
C ARG A 168 11.31 2.24 -5.62
N PRO A 169 12.35 1.40 -5.59
CA PRO A 169 13.72 1.83 -5.33
C PRO A 169 14.37 2.46 -6.58
N LEU A 170 13.69 3.47 -7.14
CA LEU A 170 14.10 4.24 -8.33
C LEU A 170 14.22 5.71 -7.96
N TYR A 171 15.22 6.38 -8.49
CA TYR A 171 15.46 7.81 -8.21
C TYR A 171 14.24 8.69 -8.53
N ALA A 172 13.57 8.42 -9.64
CA ALA A 172 12.37 9.18 -10.03
C ALA A 172 11.16 8.98 -9.09
N GLU A 173 11.15 7.90 -8.32
CA GLU A 173 10.06 7.55 -7.38
C GLU A 173 10.37 8.00 -5.95
N TRP A 174 11.65 8.16 -5.63
CA TRP A 174 12.10 8.57 -4.30
C TRP A 174 11.45 9.88 -3.83
N GLU A 175 11.45 10.90 -4.69
CA GLU A 175 10.84 12.20 -4.36
C GLU A 175 9.35 12.06 -3.99
N MET A 176 8.63 11.20 -4.70
CA MET A 176 7.21 10.98 -4.46
C MET A 176 6.96 10.23 -3.13
N THR A 177 7.80 9.23 -2.83
CA THR A 177 7.74 8.53 -1.55
C THR A 177 8.02 9.47 -0.39
N HIS A 178 9.04 10.31 -0.52
CA HIS A 178 9.37 11.30 0.50
C HIS A 178 8.25 12.33 0.71
N ARG A 179 7.58 12.78 -0.37
CA ARG A 179 6.40 13.64 -0.28
C ARG A 179 5.24 12.97 0.45
N ALA A 180 5.00 11.69 0.19
CA ALA A 180 3.94 10.94 0.88
C ALA A 180 4.23 10.82 2.38
N VAL A 181 5.48 10.57 2.77
CA VAL A 181 5.88 10.53 4.19
C VAL A 181 5.72 11.90 4.85
N LEU A 182 6.18 12.97 4.20
CA LEU A 182 6.00 14.33 4.73
C LEU A 182 4.52 14.71 4.88
N TRP A 183 3.68 14.31 3.94
CA TRP A 183 2.25 14.52 4.02
C TRP A 183 1.64 13.80 5.23
N MET A 184 2.07 12.57 5.52
CA MET A 184 1.64 11.88 6.74
C MET A 184 2.12 12.56 8.02
N ASP A 185 3.34 13.10 8.03
CA ASP A 185 3.86 13.89 9.16
C ASP A 185 3.04 15.19 9.37
N ASP A 186 2.67 15.88 8.29
CA ASP A 186 1.84 17.08 8.36
C ASP A 186 0.42 16.75 8.83
N LEU A 187 -0.16 15.64 8.36
CA LEU A 187 -1.45 15.15 8.83
C LEU A 187 -1.42 14.80 10.32
N ARG A 188 -0.37 14.12 10.79
CA ARG A 188 -0.17 13.82 12.21
C ARG A 188 -0.12 15.09 13.07
N GLN A 189 0.50 16.16 12.58
CA GLN A 189 0.59 17.43 13.28
C GLN A 189 -0.75 18.21 13.30
N SER A 190 -1.66 17.90 12.39
CA SER A 190 -2.96 18.57 12.27
C SER A 190 -4.02 18.02 13.22
N ILE A 191 -3.84 16.81 13.74
CA ILE A 191 -4.79 16.19 14.67
C ILE A 191 -4.58 16.68 16.10
N ALA A 192 -5.63 16.59 16.94
CA ALA A 192 -5.56 17.04 18.31
C ALA A 192 -4.63 16.16 19.16
N ALA A 193 -3.96 16.78 20.14
CA ALA A 193 -3.08 16.05 21.04
C ALA A 193 -3.84 14.93 21.78
N GLY A 194 -3.31 13.70 21.71
CA GLY A 194 -3.91 12.51 22.33
C GLY A 194 -4.95 11.78 21.46
N GLU A 195 -5.22 12.25 20.24
CA GLU A 195 -5.96 11.46 19.27
C GLU A 195 -5.06 10.38 18.65
N ARG A 196 -5.68 9.25 18.29
CA ARG A 196 -4.96 8.15 17.64
C ARG A 196 -4.54 8.56 16.22
N PHE A 197 -3.31 8.22 15.88
CA PHE A 197 -2.80 8.29 14.51
C PHE A 197 -2.37 6.88 14.07
N PRO A 198 -2.60 6.48 12.82
CA PRO A 198 -2.20 5.17 12.35
C PRO A 198 -0.68 4.98 12.38
N GLU A 199 -0.24 3.73 12.43
CA GLU A 199 1.12 3.39 12.09
C GLU A 199 1.38 3.71 10.62
N VAL A 200 2.55 4.25 10.29
CA VAL A 200 2.93 4.56 8.91
C VAL A 200 4.18 3.77 8.57
N ARG A 201 4.13 2.99 7.50
CA ARG A 201 5.28 2.20 7.03
C ARG A 201 5.46 2.32 5.52
N VAL A 202 6.71 2.40 5.11
CA VAL A 202 7.08 2.28 3.70
C VAL A 202 7.17 0.81 3.33
N LEU A 203 6.65 0.43 2.18
CA LEU A 203 6.80 -0.91 1.59
C LEU A 203 7.65 -0.82 0.34
N VAL A 204 8.84 -1.40 0.36
CA VAL A 204 9.69 -1.48 -0.85
C VAL A 204 9.08 -2.51 -1.80
N ILE A 205 8.71 -2.07 -3.00
CA ILE A 205 8.02 -2.90 -4.00
C ILE A 205 8.68 -2.77 -5.37
N ASP A 206 8.51 -3.81 -6.20
CA ASP A 206 9.03 -3.87 -7.57
C ASP A 206 10.57 -3.77 -7.63
N ALA A 207 11.23 -4.40 -6.66
CA ALA A 207 12.67 -4.38 -6.52
C ALA A 207 13.33 -5.45 -7.39
N GLY A 208 14.31 -5.04 -8.20
CA GLY A 208 15.13 -5.96 -8.97
C GLY A 208 16.10 -6.77 -8.08
N PRO A 209 16.62 -7.93 -8.55
CA PRO A 209 17.47 -8.82 -7.74
C PRO A 209 18.68 -8.11 -7.12
N LYS A 210 19.35 -7.22 -7.85
CA LYS A 210 20.49 -6.44 -7.33
C LYS A 210 20.12 -5.52 -6.17
N VAL A 211 18.91 -4.95 -6.21
CA VAL A 211 18.40 -4.08 -5.13
C VAL A 211 18.09 -4.93 -3.88
N ILE A 212 17.50 -6.11 -4.07
CA ILE A 212 17.23 -7.04 -2.98
C ILE A 212 18.55 -7.48 -2.33
N ASP A 213 19.52 -7.93 -3.12
CA ASP A 213 20.86 -8.29 -2.61
C ASP A 213 21.52 -7.13 -1.86
N ALA A 214 21.39 -5.90 -2.39
CA ALA A 214 21.96 -4.71 -1.77
C ALA A 214 21.29 -4.35 -0.43
N ALA A 215 19.99 -4.58 -0.31
CA ALA A 215 19.24 -4.27 0.90
C ALA A 215 19.38 -5.34 2.00
N THR A 216 19.61 -6.61 1.63
CA THR A 216 19.54 -7.74 2.56
C THR A 216 20.93 -8.26 3.00
N ARG A 217 22.01 -7.92 2.28
CA ARG A 217 23.37 -8.37 2.60
C ARG A 217 24.17 -7.27 3.29
N GLU A 218 24.98 -7.64 4.28
CA GLU A 218 25.93 -6.71 4.87
C GLU A 218 26.91 -6.18 3.82
N GLY A 219 27.05 -4.85 3.75
CA GLY A 219 27.85 -4.20 2.71
C GLY A 219 27.26 -4.24 1.28
N GLY A 220 26.08 -4.83 1.12
CA GLY A 220 25.44 -5.07 -0.17
C GLY A 220 25.16 -3.80 -1.00
N LEU A 221 25.01 -2.64 -0.35
CA LEU A 221 24.86 -1.36 -1.04
C LEU A 221 25.96 -1.06 -2.07
N SER A 222 27.17 -1.54 -1.83
CA SER A 222 28.31 -1.40 -2.75
C SER A 222 28.11 -2.07 -4.12
N LEU A 223 27.15 -2.99 -4.23
CA LEU A 223 26.78 -3.68 -5.48
C LEU A 223 26.02 -2.80 -6.46
N LEU A 224 25.49 -1.67 -5.99
CA LEU A 224 24.71 -0.73 -6.81
C LEU A 224 25.55 0.45 -7.28
N PRO A 225 25.17 1.11 -8.38
CA PRO A 225 25.68 2.43 -8.73
C PRO A 225 25.44 3.42 -7.57
N LYS A 226 26.36 4.38 -7.37
CA LYS A 226 26.31 5.29 -6.21
C LYS A 226 24.96 6.00 -6.05
N ARG A 227 24.36 6.44 -7.15
CA ARG A 227 23.04 7.09 -7.14
C ARG A 227 21.95 6.18 -6.59
N ASP A 228 21.96 4.90 -6.98
CA ASP A 228 20.98 3.92 -6.53
C ASP A 228 21.23 3.51 -5.07
N GLN A 229 22.53 3.48 -4.64
CA GLN A 229 22.88 3.33 -3.23
C GLN A 229 22.25 4.43 -2.36
N ASP A 230 22.35 5.69 -2.81
CA ASP A 230 21.85 6.83 -2.06
C ASP A 230 20.32 6.77 -1.97
N VAL A 231 19.63 6.44 -3.06
CA VAL A 231 18.16 6.25 -3.06
C VAL A 231 17.74 5.14 -2.12
N LEU A 232 18.34 3.95 -2.24
CA LEU A 232 17.98 2.81 -1.40
C LEU A 232 18.26 3.10 0.09
N ARG A 233 19.40 3.73 0.41
CA ARG A 233 19.74 4.12 1.77
C ARG A 233 18.71 5.08 2.37
N GLU A 234 18.25 6.06 1.59
CA GLU A 234 17.26 7.01 2.06
C GLU A 234 15.88 6.35 2.27
N ILE A 235 15.49 5.42 1.39
CA ILE A 235 14.24 4.64 1.59
C ILE A 235 14.35 3.79 2.87
N LEU A 236 15.46 3.08 3.06
CA LEU A 236 15.68 2.20 4.22
C LEU A 236 15.88 2.95 5.54
N ARG A 237 16.05 4.27 5.52
CA ARG A 237 16.04 5.13 6.74
C ARG A 237 14.64 5.52 7.20
N LEU A 238 13.66 5.39 6.33
CA LEU A 238 12.26 5.62 6.71
C LEU A 238 11.75 4.43 7.53
N ASP A 239 10.71 4.64 8.31
CA ASP A 239 9.99 3.56 8.96
C ASP A 239 9.38 2.64 7.89
N HIS A 240 9.95 1.46 7.69
CA HIS A 240 9.56 0.53 6.63
C HIS A 240 9.23 -0.86 7.18
N LEU A 241 8.56 -1.65 6.38
CA LEU A 241 8.40 -3.08 6.64
C LEU A 241 9.68 -3.82 6.24
N ASP A 242 10.10 -4.79 7.06
CA ASP A 242 11.31 -5.61 6.83
C ASP A 242 11.15 -6.59 5.66
N VAL A 243 10.25 -6.29 4.74
CA VAL A 243 9.98 -7.11 3.56
C VAL A 243 10.14 -6.27 2.29
N ILE A 244 10.78 -6.87 1.29
CA ILE A 244 10.96 -6.26 -0.03
C ILE A 244 10.20 -7.11 -1.05
N VAL A 245 9.24 -6.52 -1.74
CA VAL A 245 8.47 -7.20 -2.80
C VAL A 245 9.28 -7.16 -4.09
N PRO A 246 9.69 -8.32 -4.64
CA PRO A 246 10.48 -8.37 -5.84
C PRO A 246 9.67 -7.97 -7.08
N HIS A 247 10.38 -7.48 -8.11
CA HIS A 247 9.81 -7.38 -9.45
C HIS A 247 9.38 -8.76 -9.94
N SER A 248 8.15 -8.88 -10.44
CA SER A 248 7.58 -10.16 -10.87
C SER A 248 6.55 -10.01 -11.98
N ARG A 249 6.70 -10.81 -13.04
CA ARG A 249 5.70 -10.90 -14.10
C ARG A 249 4.34 -11.40 -13.59
N ILE A 250 4.32 -12.20 -12.53
CA ILE A 250 3.06 -12.64 -11.90
C ILE A 250 2.30 -11.41 -11.36
N LEU A 251 3.02 -10.47 -10.72
CA LEU A 251 2.40 -9.26 -10.19
C LEU A 251 2.01 -8.27 -11.29
N GLU A 252 2.77 -8.20 -12.39
CA GLU A 252 2.39 -7.41 -13.58
C GLU A 252 1.11 -7.93 -14.23
N GLN A 253 0.87 -9.24 -14.16
CA GLN A 253 -0.26 -9.93 -14.76
C GLN A 253 -1.36 -10.28 -13.75
N PHE A 254 -1.37 -9.64 -12.61
CA PHE A 254 -2.31 -9.94 -11.50
C PHE A 254 -3.79 -9.93 -11.97
N GLY A 255 -4.12 -9.04 -12.90
CA GLY A 255 -5.46 -8.95 -13.48
C GLY A 255 -5.95 -10.25 -14.14
N PHE A 256 -5.01 -11.07 -14.68
CA PHE A 256 -5.34 -12.35 -15.31
C PHE A 256 -5.37 -13.52 -14.33
N HIS A 257 -4.55 -13.47 -13.26
CA HIS A 257 -4.40 -14.60 -12.35
C HIS A 257 -5.47 -14.65 -11.26
N GLY A 258 -6.12 -13.53 -10.98
CA GLY A 258 -6.98 -13.44 -9.80
C GLY A 258 -6.18 -13.57 -8.50
N PRO A 259 -6.82 -13.92 -7.37
CA PRO A 259 -6.13 -14.19 -6.12
C PRO A 259 -5.15 -15.37 -6.26
N LEU A 260 -3.93 -15.19 -5.74
CA LEU A 260 -2.81 -16.08 -6.04
C LEU A 260 -2.99 -17.53 -5.55
N GLY A 261 -3.68 -17.74 -4.43
CA GLY A 261 -3.90 -19.09 -3.91
C GLY A 261 -4.74 -19.98 -4.83
N PRO A 262 -5.96 -19.56 -5.19
CA PRO A 262 -6.77 -20.26 -6.20
C PRO A 262 -6.05 -20.42 -7.55
N ALA A 263 -5.34 -19.40 -8.02
CA ALA A 263 -4.57 -19.46 -9.25
C ALA A 263 -3.46 -20.52 -9.20
N ARG A 264 -2.72 -20.61 -8.07
CA ARG A 264 -1.72 -21.66 -7.84
C ARG A 264 -2.35 -23.05 -7.90
N ALA A 265 -3.45 -23.26 -7.19
CA ALA A 265 -4.14 -24.55 -7.14
C ALA A 265 -4.62 -25.01 -8.53
N ALA A 266 -5.20 -24.10 -9.33
CA ALA A 266 -5.63 -24.38 -10.69
C ALA A 266 -4.44 -24.78 -11.58
N ASN A 267 -3.33 -24.06 -11.51
CA ASN A 267 -2.13 -24.36 -12.28
C ASN A 267 -1.47 -25.70 -11.85
N GLN A 268 -1.51 -26.06 -10.56
CA GLN A 268 -0.99 -27.36 -10.09
C GLN A 268 -1.75 -28.55 -10.69
N GLN A 269 -3.04 -28.38 -10.97
CA GLN A 269 -3.90 -29.43 -11.54
C GLN A 269 -3.85 -29.47 -13.07
N ALA A 270 -3.36 -28.41 -13.71
CA ALA A 270 -3.36 -28.29 -15.18
C ALA A 270 -2.14 -28.98 -15.80
N PRO A 271 -2.31 -29.68 -16.93
CA PRO A 271 -1.18 -30.16 -17.72
C PRO A 271 -0.24 -29.00 -18.11
N GLY A 272 1.05 -29.14 -17.80
CA GLY A 272 2.05 -28.10 -18.07
C GLY A 272 2.03 -26.87 -17.14
N GLY A 273 1.11 -26.78 -16.19
CA GLY A 273 0.96 -25.64 -15.29
C GLY A 273 1.98 -25.56 -14.14
N ARG A 274 2.84 -26.58 -13.96
CA ARG A 274 3.76 -26.69 -12.82
C ARG A 274 4.67 -25.47 -12.65
N LEU A 275 5.30 -25.00 -13.71
CA LEU A 275 6.22 -23.85 -13.64
C LEU A 275 5.49 -22.55 -13.23
N MET A 276 4.27 -22.37 -13.71
CA MET A 276 3.44 -21.24 -13.33
C MET A 276 3.02 -21.36 -11.87
N ALA A 277 2.58 -22.53 -11.42
CA ALA A 277 2.25 -22.77 -10.01
C ALA A 277 3.44 -22.50 -9.07
N GLU A 278 4.65 -22.91 -9.44
CA GLU A 278 5.89 -22.63 -8.71
C GLU A 278 6.21 -21.13 -8.69
N ALA A 279 5.99 -20.40 -9.79
CA ALA A 279 6.18 -18.96 -9.85
C ALA A 279 5.17 -18.22 -8.96
N ILE A 280 3.90 -18.63 -8.96
CA ILE A 280 2.86 -18.07 -8.07
C ILE A 280 3.17 -18.41 -6.61
N ALA A 281 3.64 -19.62 -6.29
CA ALA A 281 4.00 -20.02 -4.95
C ALA A 281 5.06 -19.10 -4.35
N ARG A 282 6.09 -18.74 -5.11
CA ARG A 282 7.12 -17.79 -4.67
C ARG A 282 6.55 -16.40 -4.35
N GLN A 283 5.54 -15.95 -5.09
CA GLN A 283 4.87 -14.68 -4.77
C GLN A 283 4.00 -14.78 -3.51
N LEU A 284 3.39 -15.93 -3.27
CA LEU A 284 2.64 -16.19 -2.03
C LEU A 284 3.55 -16.23 -0.80
N GLU A 285 4.78 -16.76 -0.92
CA GLU A 285 5.77 -16.70 0.16
C GLU A 285 6.12 -15.24 0.52
N VAL A 286 6.36 -14.39 -0.47
CA VAL A 286 6.61 -12.96 -0.26
C VAL A 286 5.37 -12.29 0.35
N ALA A 287 4.18 -12.61 -0.14
CA ALA A 287 2.93 -12.09 0.37
C ALA A 287 2.69 -12.49 1.84
N ALA A 288 3.02 -13.73 2.21
CA ALA A 288 2.94 -14.21 3.59
C ALA A 288 3.90 -13.45 4.52
N LEU A 289 5.14 -13.18 4.07
CA LEU A 289 6.08 -12.35 4.82
C LEU A 289 5.57 -10.91 4.98
N LEU A 290 4.96 -10.35 3.93
CA LEU A 290 4.34 -9.03 3.98
C LEU A 290 3.22 -8.98 5.02
N LEU A 291 2.32 -9.96 5.01
CA LEU A 291 1.22 -10.06 5.97
C LEU A 291 1.75 -10.22 7.40
N ALA A 292 2.76 -11.05 7.60
CA ALA A 292 3.40 -11.22 8.91
C ALA A 292 4.07 -9.91 9.40
N GLY A 293 4.71 -9.15 8.51
CA GLY A 293 5.26 -7.84 8.83
C GLY A 293 4.17 -6.83 9.23
N ILE A 294 3.03 -6.86 8.55
CA ILE A 294 1.86 -6.04 8.89
C ILE A 294 1.31 -6.42 10.28
N ASP A 295 1.11 -7.72 10.54
CA ASP A 295 0.60 -8.22 11.81
C ASP A 295 1.55 -7.93 12.99
N ALA A 296 2.86 -7.82 12.73
CA ALA A 296 3.84 -7.42 13.75
C ALA A 296 3.74 -5.93 14.12
N VAL A 297 3.36 -5.07 13.16
CA VAL A 297 3.20 -3.62 13.38
C VAL A 297 1.85 -3.31 14.03
N VAL A 298 0.79 -3.94 13.57
CA VAL A 298 -0.59 -3.75 14.06
C VAL A 298 -1.20 -5.12 14.38
N PRO A 299 -0.97 -5.63 15.59
CA PRO A 299 -1.55 -6.89 16.05
C PRO A 299 -3.08 -6.84 16.01
N ARG A 300 -3.67 -8.01 15.78
CA ARG A 300 -5.13 -8.20 15.80
C ARG A 300 -5.71 -8.07 17.20
#